data_b958871a08cde43c997ea5b9c0b7e353
#
_entry.id   b958871a08cde43c997ea5b9c0b7e353
#
_cell.length_a   1.000
_cell.length_b   1.000
_cell.length_c   1.000
_cell.angle_alpha   90.00
_cell.angle_beta   90.00
_cell.angle_gamma   90.00
#
_symmetry.space_group_name_H-M   'P 1'
#
loop_
_entity.id
_entity.type
_entity.pdbx_description
1 polymer ?
#
loop_
_entity_poly.entity_id
_entity_poly.type
_entity_poly.pdbx_seq_one_letter_code
_entity_poly.pdbx_strand_id
1 'polypeptide(L)'
;SEEDLIASRDHRIFLGFPMGAVTTWYRMMDSMRYFRYYVPFSGSLYWGNRTTVAQYGWDNPNWTAQLLEDAIVAQGYTADDFYVLTLTGTKDFSYRTVKMQIDDMKQHPDMFHYDSDEVKGNFTLLLAANEEHDYHAKRLYIFNALPILSQMIEKREQQ
;
A
#
# COMPACT_ATOMS: atom_id res chain seq x y z
N SER A 1 9.86 0.35 24.11
CA SER A 1 10.46 -0.98 23.82
C SER A 1 9.95 -1.54 22.50
N GLU A 2 10.53 -2.61 21.99
CA GLU A 2 10.00 -3.32 20.83
C GLU A 2 8.62 -3.90 21.10
N GLU A 3 8.39 -4.36 22.33
CA GLU A 3 7.09 -4.87 22.79
C GLU A 3 5.99 -3.80 22.70
N ASP A 4 6.30 -2.54 23.06
CA ASP A 4 5.35 -1.44 22.93
C ASP A 4 5.03 -1.14 21.47
N LEU A 5 6.03 -1.27 20.57
CA LEU A 5 5.83 -1.10 19.13
C LEU A 5 4.90 -2.18 18.55
N ILE A 6 5.09 -3.42 18.96
CA ILE A 6 4.23 -4.54 18.55
C ILE A 6 2.81 -4.36 19.12
N ALA A 7 2.68 -4.01 20.41
CA ALA A 7 1.40 -3.79 21.07
C ALA A 7 0.58 -2.64 20.43
N SER A 8 1.25 -1.64 19.87
CA SER A 8 0.60 -0.50 19.18
C SER A 8 0.40 -0.68 17.67
N ARG A 9 0.66 -1.87 17.14
CA ARG A 9 0.59 -2.18 15.70
C ARG A 9 -0.68 -1.69 15.02
N ASP A 10 -1.81 -1.91 15.64
CA ASP A 10 -3.13 -1.62 15.09
C ASP A 10 -3.47 -0.11 15.01
N HIS A 11 -2.61 0.75 15.55
CA HIS A 11 -2.68 2.21 15.45
C HIS A 11 -1.54 2.80 14.62
N ARG A 12 -0.71 1.98 13.98
CA ARG A 12 0.50 2.45 13.33
C ARG A 12 0.38 2.39 11.82
N ILE A 13 0.73 3.52 11.20
CA ILE A 13 0.72 3.76 9.78
C ILE A 13 2.15 3.86 9.28
N PHE A 14 2.48 3.18 8.19
CA PHE A 14 3.69 3.44 7.42
C PHE A 14 3.31 4.14 6.11
N LEU A 15 3.80 5.36 5.94
CA LEU A 15 3.45 6.21 4.81
C LEU A 15 4.70 6.68 4.09
N GLY A 16 4.67 6.72 2.75
CA GLY A 16 5.80 7.18 1.97
C GLY A 16 5.47 7.74 0.59
N PHE A 17 6.35 8.66 0.09
CA PHE A 17 6.29 9.31 -1.22
C PHE A 17 7.71 9.68 -1.69
N PRO A 18 8.04 9.64 -2.96
CA PRO A 18 7.72 8.60 -3.94
C PRO A 18 8.60 7.36 -3.72
N MET A 19 9.90 7.57 -3.42
CA MET A 19 10.80 6.47 -2.99
C MET A 19 10.36 5.87 -1.66
N GLY A 20 9.79 6.69 -0.78
CA GLY A 20 9.11 6.24 0.43
C GLY A 20 7.92 5.31 0.16
N ALA A 21 7.22 5.47 -0.97
CA ALA A 21 6.15 4.55 -1.37
C ALA A 21 6.71 3.17 -1.70
N VAL A 22 7.83 3.12 -2.41
CA VAL A 22 8.56 1.86 -2.66
C VAL A 22 8.98 1.22 -1.34
N THR A 23 9.53 2.02 -0.42
CA THR A 23 9.89 1.56 0.93
C THR A 23 8.66 1.04 1.69
N THR A 24 7.48 1.68 1.52
CA THR A 24 6.23 1.24 2.15
C THR A 24 5.86 -0.18 1.72
N TRP A 25 5.95 -0.49 0.43
CA TRP A 25 5.72 -1.85 -0.07
C TRP A 25 6.71 -2.86 0.50
N TYR A 26 8.01 -2.51 0.58
CA TYR A 26 9.01 -3.39 1.19
C TYR A 26 8.78 -3.57 2.69
N ARG A 27 8.35 -2.53 3.42
CA ARG A 27 7.99 -2.67 4.84
C ARG A 27 6.77 -3.56 5.07
N MET A 28 5.84 -3.59 4.13
CA MET A 28 4.76 -4.57 4.17
C MET A 28 5.29 -6.01 4.06
N MET A 29 6.38 -6.22 3.31
CA MET A 29 6.98 -7.54 3.12
C MET A 29 7.80 -8.05 4.31
N ASP A 30 8.21 -7.20 5.27
CA ASP A 30 9.11 -7.59 6.35
C ASP A 30 8.78 -7.05 7.74
N SER A 31 7.85 -6.12 7.85
CA SER A 31 7.63 -5.34 9.08
C SER A 31 6.16 -5.31 9.54
N MET A 32 5.34 -6.27 9.13
CA MET A 32 3.91 -6.30 9.49
C MET A 32 3.67 -6.43 11.01
N ARG A 33 4.63 -6.94 11.76
CA ARG A 33 4.56 -6.97 13.22
C ARG A 33 4.53 -5.58 13.88
N TYR A 34 4.92 -4.52 13.15
CA TYR A 34 4.98 -3.15 13.66
C TYR A 34 3.91 -2.24 13.10
N PHE A 35 3.35 -2.56 11.93
CA PHE A 35 2.41 -1.69 11.22
C PHE A 35 1.24 -2.50 10.68
N ARG A 36 0.06 -1.89 10.74
CA ARG A 36 -1.15 -2.43 10.13
C ARG A 36 -1.53 -1.69 8.86
N TYR A 37 -1.28 -0.37 8.80
CA TYR A 37 -1.73 0.49 7.72
C TYR A 37 -0.54 0.91 6.87
N TYR A 38 -0.65 0.70 5.56
CA TYR A 38 0.37 1.01 4.57
C TYR A 38 -0.17 2.02 3.57
N VAL A 39 0.54 3.14 3.37
CA VAL A 39 0.05 4.25 2.59
C VAL A 39 1.12 4.70 1.58
N PRO A 40 1.31 3.94 0.49
CA PRO A 40 2.24 4.29 -0.57
C PRO A 40 1.63 5.34 -1.50
N PHE A 41 2.29 6.50 -1.61
CA PHE A 41 1.90 7.57 -2.54
C PHE A 41 2.83 7.58 -3.75
N SER A 42 2.27 7.51 -4.96
CA SER A 42 2.99 7.70 -6.22
C SER A 42 4.22 6.78 -6.37
N GLY A 43 4.06 5.50 -6.05
CA GLY A 43 5.13 4.51 -6.21
C GLY A 43 4.64 3.08 -6.09
N SER A 44 5.36 2.17 -6.72
CA SER A 44 5.05 0.74 -6.80
C SER A 44 6.31 -0.09 -6.65
N LEU A 45 6.19 -1.40 -6.49
CA LEU A 45 7.32 -2.34 -6.43
C LEU A 45 8.19 -2.33 -7.69
N TYR A 46 7.64 -1.92 -8.83
CA TYR A 46 8.40 -1.78 -10.09
C TYR A 46 9.58 -0.79 -10.01
N TRP A 47 9.54 0.18 -9.08
CA TRP A 47 10.61 1.15 -8.89
C TRP A 47 11.67 0.73 -7.86
N GLY A 48 11.47 -0.42 -7.22
CA GLY A 48 12.27 -0.80 -6.06
C GLY A 48 13.59 -1.48 -6.40
N ASN A 49 13.60 -2.77 -6.34
CA ASN A 49 14.82 -3.55 -6.43
C ASN A 49 15.13 -3.92 -7.89
N ARG A 50 16.27 -3.44 -8.41
CA ARG A 50 16.73 -3.78 -9.77
C ARG A 50 16.83 -5.28 -10.00
N THR A 51 17.18 -6.05 -8.97
CA THR A 51 17.26 -7.52 -9.06
C THR A 51 15.88 -8.14 -9.29
N THR A 52 14.88 -7.69 -8.54
CA THR A 52 13.51 -8.18 -8.66
C THR A 52 12.92 -7.80 -10.02
N VAL A 53 13.12 -6.55 -10.44
CA VAL A 53 12.68 -6.10 -11.77
C VAL A 53 13.43 -6.82 -12.89
N ALA A 54 14.72 -7.07 -12.75
CA ALA A 54 15.49 -7.84 -13.72
C ALA A 54 15.01 -9.30 -13.80
N GLN A 55 14.57 -9.87 -12.69
CA GLN A 55 14.03 -11.23 -12.62
C GLN A 55 12.64 -11.36 -13.27
N TYR A 56 11.75 -10.39 -13.01
CA TYR A 56 10.33 -10.46 -13.41
C TYR A 56 9.97 -9.58 -14.60
N GLY A 57 10.76 -8.57 -14.91
CA GLY A 57 10.58 -7.62 -16.02
C GLY A 57 9.73 -6.39 -15.65
N TRP A 58 10.04 -5.27 -16.32
CA TRP A 58 9.29 -4.02 -16.17
C TRP A 58 7.89 -4.06 -16.77
N ASP A 59 7.71 -4.86 -17.81
CA ASP A 59 6.48 -4.93 -18.58
C ASP A 59 5.63 -6.16 -18.20
N ASN A 60 6.10 -7.00 -17.28
CA ASN A 60 5.30 -8.11 -16.77
C ASN A 60 4.38 -7.59 -15.66
N PRO A 61 3.06 -7.54 -15.87
CA PRO A 61 2.14 -6.97 -14.87
C PRO A 61 1.83 -7.92 -13.70
N ASN A 62 2.24 -9.20 -13.76
CA ASN A 62 1.66 -10.25 -12.92
C ASN A 62 2.69 -10.90 -11.99
N TRP A 63 3.44 -10.13 -11.22
CA TRP A 63 4.37 -10.68 -10.23
C TRP A 63 4.33 -9.98 -8.86
N THR A 64 3.82 -8.78 -8.81
CA THR A 64 3.85 -7.94 -7.60
C THR A 64 2.93 -8.46 -6.52
N ALA A 65 1.75 -8.93 -6.90
CA ALA A 65 0.77 -9.47 -5.97
C ALA A 65 1.25 -10.78 -5.35
N GLN A 66 1.76 -11.72 -6.14
CA GLN A 66 2.29 -12.97 -5.61
C GLN A 66 3.46 -12.73 -4.66
N LEU A 67 4.37 -11.81 -5.00
CA LEU A 67 5.49 -11.46 -4.13
C LEU A 67 5.03 -10.90 -2.78
N LEU A 68 4.01 -10.03 -2.79
CA LEU A 68 3.42 -9.48 -1.56
C LEU A 68 2.71 -10.57 -0.75
N GLU A 69 1.88 -11.37 -1.40
CA GLU A 69 1.14 -12.46 -0.77
C GLU A 69 2.08 -13.45 -0.08
N ASP A 70 3.10 -13.93 -0.79
CA ASP A 70 4.11 -14.84 -0.24
C ASP A 70 4.80 -14.25 1.00
N ALA A 71 5.15 -12.97 0.94
CA ALA A 71 5.79 -12.27 2.05
C ALA A 71 4.86 -12.05 3.25
N ILE A 72 3.56 -11.76 3.02
CA ILE A 72 2.55 -11.63 4.06
C ILE A 72 2.36 -12.97 4.78
N VAL A 73 2.16 -14.04 4.02
CA VAL A 73 1.98 -15.40 4.54
C VAL A 73 3.21 -15.88 5.30
N ALA A 74 4.41 -15.60 4.78
CA ALA A 74 5.67 -15.97 5.45
C ALA A 74 5.85 -15.27 6.82
N GLN A 75 5.22 -14.11 7.04
CA GLN A 75 5.19 -13.41 8.32
C GLN A 75 4.06 -13.91 9.25
N GLY A 76 3.20 -14.84 8.78
CA GLY A 76 2.09 -15.41 9.54
C GLY A 76 0.82 -14.54 9.55
N TYR A 77 0.66 -13.62 8.60
CA TYR A 77 -0.49 -12.73 8.47
C TYR A 77 -1.44 -13.15 7.35
N THR A 78 -2.66 -12.62 7.40
CA THR A 78 -3.76 -12.89 6.49
C THR A 78 -4.35 -11.60 5.93
N ALA A 79 -5.35 -11.70 5.08
CA ALA A 79 -6.10 -10.57 4.52
C ALA A 79 -6.70 -9.63 5.59
N ASP A 80 -7.02 -10.15 6.78
CA ASP A 80 -7.63 -9.39 7.88
C ASP A 80 -6.62 -8.56 8.70
N ASP A 81 -5.32 -8.74 8.42
CA ASP A 81 -4.25 -8.20 9.25
C ASP A 81 -3.67 -6.88 8.78
N PHE A 82 -4.09 -6.36 7.63
CA PHE A 82 -3.55 -5.13 7.06
C PHE A 82 -4.61 -4.31 6.32
N TYR A 83 -4.24 -3.07 6.04
CA TYR A 83 -4.95 -2.20 5.13
C TYR A 83 -3.97 -1.38 4.29
N VAL A 84 -4.23 -1.30 2.97
CA VAL A 84 -3.41 -0.50 2.04
C VAL A 84 -4.26 0.59 1.41
N LEU A 85 -3.84 1.84 1.60
CA LEU A 85 -4.41 3.01 0.93
C LEU A 85 -3.39 3.59 -0.03
N THR A 86 -3.56 3.33 -1.32
CA THR A 86 -2.67 3.85 -2.37
C THR A 86 -3.26 5.10 -3.00
N LEU A 87 -2.45 6.12 -3.21
CA LEU A 87 -2.84 7.34 -3.91
C LEU A 87 -1.83 7.67 -5.01
N THR A 88 -2.33 8.15 -6.17
CA THR A 88 -1.50 8.67 -7.26
C THR A 88 -2.29 9.64 -8.13
N GLY A 89 -1.60 10.54 -8.80
CA GLY A 89 -2.21 11.46 -9.76
C GLY A 89 -2.40 10.84 -11.13
N THR A 90 -3.41 11.27 -11.86
CA THR A 90 -3.65 10.77 -13.23
C THR A 90 -2.63 11.27 -14.26
N LYS A 91 -1.87 12.34 -13.91
CA LYS A 91 -0.73 12.85 -14.69
C LYS A 91 0.63 12.49 -14.10
N ASP A 92 0.64 11.74 -13.00
CA ASP A 92 1.85 11.25 -12.36
C ASP A 92 2.54 10.20 -13.25
N PHE A 93 3.86 10.31 -13.45
CA PHE A 93 4.60 9.32 -14.24
C PHE A 93 4.57 7.92 -13.64
N SER A 94 4.35 7.80 -12.32
CA SER A 94 4.21 6.51 -11.63
C SER A 94 2.81 5.88 -11.81
N TYR A 95 1.83 6.62 -12.32
CA TYR A 95 0.45 6.17 -12.46
C TYR A 95 0.34 4.81 -13.14
N ARG A 96 1.05 4.62 -14.26
CA ARG A 96 1.01 3.35 -15.01
C ARG A 96 1.44 2.17 -14.13
N THR A 97 2.58 2.27 -13.45
CA THR A 97 3.13 1.18 -12.66
C THR A 97 2.36 0.95 -11.36
N VAL A 98 1.83 2.00 -10.75
CA VAL A 98 0.91 1.88 -9.60
C VAL A 98 -0.34 1.13 -10.04
N LYS A 99 -0.97 1.53 -11.15
CA LYS A 99 -2.16 0.87 -11.67
C LYS A 99 -1.91 -0.59 -12.01
N MET A 100 -0.78 -0.91 -12.65
CA MET A 100 -0.40 -2.29 -12.97
C MET A 100 -0.33 -3.16 -11.71
N GLN A 101 0.30 -2.66 -10.64
CA GLN A 101 0.38 -3.39 -9.37
C GLN A 101 -1.00 -3.58 -8.72
N ILE A 102 -1.84 -2.55 -8.72
CA ILE A 102 -3.20 -2.65 -8.17
C ILE A 102 -4.06 -3.63 -8.98
N ASP A 103 -3.94 -3.61 -10.30
CA ASP A 103 -4.68 -4.54 -11.16
C ASP A 103 -4.21 -5.99 -10.95
N ASP A 104 -2.92 -6.21 -10.71
CA ASP A 104 -2.35 -7.51 -10.34
C ASP A 104 -2.88 -7.98 -8.97
N MET A 105 -2.86 -7.12 -7.96
CA MET A 105 -3.40 -7.42 -6.62
C MET A 105 -4.88 -7.81 -6.67
N LYS A 106 -5.69 -7.22 -7.58
CA LYS A 106 -7.10 -7.59 -7.78
C LYS A 106 -7.28 -9.00 -8.33
N GLN A 107 -6.25 -9.61 -8.92
CA GLN A 107 -6.29 -11.00 -9.38
C GLN A 107 -6.03 -12.01 -8.25
N HIS A 108 -5.70 -11.53 -7.04
CA HIS A 108 -5.45 -12.31 -5.85
C HIS A 108 -6.52 -12.04 -4.76
N PRO A 109 -7.82 -12.34 -5.03
CA PRO A 109 -8.93 -11.90 -4.17
C PRO A 109 -8.96 -12.57 -2.80
N ASP A 110 -8.26 -13.68 -2.61
CA ASP A 110 -8.17 -14.36 -1.30
C ASP A 110 -7.29 -13.58 -0.31
N MET A 111 -6.35 -12.77 -0.82
CA MET A 111 -5.47 -11.93 0.00
C MET A 111 -5.84 -10.44 -0.09
N PHE A 112 -6.20 -9.96 -1.28
CA PHE A 112 -6.41 -8.53 -1.54
C PHE A 112 -7.87 -8.25 -1.89
N HIS A 113 -8.63 -7.83 -0.89
CA HIS A 113 -10.05 -7.48 -1.01
C HIS A 113 -10.18 -6.02 -1.44
N TYR A 114 -10.17 -5.77 -2.74
CA TYR A 114 -10.34 -4.41 -3.28
C TYR A 114 -11.76 -3.90 -3.09
N ASP A 115 -11.90 -2.68 -2.57
CA ASP A 115 -13.15 -1.94 -2.63
C ASP A 115 -12.86 -0.46 -2.99
N SER A 116 -13.74 0.15 -3.76
CA SER A 116 -13.70 1.57 -4.07
C SER A 116 -14.23 2.44 -2.92
N ASP A 117 -14.99 1.85 -2.01
CA ASP A 117 -15.33 2.43 -0.72
C ASP A 117 -14.15 2.17 0.24
N GLU A 118 -13.46 3.23 0.63
CA GLU A 118 -12.21 3.17 1.39
C GLU A 118 -12.32 2.47 2.73
N VAL A 119 -13.54 2.37 3.28
CA VAL A 119 -13.79 1.72 4.57
C VAL A 119 -14.21 0.26 4.45
N LYS A 120 -14.27 -0.25 3.24
CA LYS A 120 -14.49 -1.67 2.94
C LYS A 120 -13.23 -2.30 2.35
N GLY A 121 -13.21 -3.63 2.32
CA GLY A 121 -12.05 -4.36 1.85
C GLY A 121 -10.78 -4.14 2.69
N ASN A 122 -9.62 -4.51 2.16
CA ASN A 122 -8.32 -4.31 2.80
C ASN A 122 -7.33 -3.53 1.92
N PHE A 123 -7.71 -3.12 0.72
CA PHE A 123 -6.95 -2.15 -0.06
C PHE A 123 -7.83 -1.36 -1.04
N THR A 124 -7.40 -0.13 -1.34
CA THR A 124 -8.02 0.73 -2.33
C THR A 124 -7.00 1.61 -3.04
N LEU A 125 -7.36 2.12 -4.22
CA LEU A 125 -6.62 3.12 -4.97
C LEU A 125 -7.48 4.36 -5.14
N LEU A 126 -6.99 5.48 -4.63
CA LEU A 126 -7.55 6.80 -4.88
C LEU A 126 -6.76 7.52 -5.98
N LEU A 127 -7.47 8.02 -6.97
CA LEU A 127 -6.90 8.74 -8.10
C LEU A 127 -7.18 10.24 -7.96
N ALA A 128 -6.12 11.03 -7.87
CA ALA A 128 -6.21 12.48 -7.90
C ALA A 128 -6.21 12.98 -9.35
N ALA A 129 -7.36 13.49 -9.80
CA ALA A 129 -7.53 13.96 -11.18
C ALA A 129 -6.60 15.13 -11.48
N ASN A 130 -5.83 15.02 -12.57
CA ASN A 130 -4.87 16.01 -13.06
C ASN A 130 -3.66 16.30 -12.17
N GLU A 131 -3.50 15.63 -11.02
CA GLU A 131 -2.31 15.78 -10.19
C GLU A 131 -1.09 15.11 -10.83
N GLU A 132 0.06 15.77 -10.67
CA GLU A 132 1.36 15.36 -11.14
C GLU A 132 2.21 14.75 -10.01
N HIS A 133 3.47 14.43 -10.32
CA HIS A 133 4.42 13.86 -9.36
C HIS A 133 5.18 14.97 -8.61
N ASP A 134 4.51 15.67 -7.71
CA ASP A 134 5.10 16.80 -7.00
C ASP A 134 4.69 16.90 -5.52
N TYR A 135 5.23 17.89 -4.82
CA TYR A 135 4.94 18.13 -3.40
C TYR A 135 3.53 18.70 -3.16
N HIS A 136 2.92 19.31 -4.17
CA HIS A 136 1.53 19.78 -4.08
C HIS A 136 0.59 18.58 -3.98
N ALA A 137 0.72 17.66 -4.92
CA ALA A 137 -0.03 16.40 -4.92
C ALA A 137 0.17 15.62 -3.60
N LYS A 138 1.42 15.53 -3.09
CA LYS A 138 1.70 14.89 -1.80
C LYS A 138 0.88 15.48 -0.63
N ARG A 139 0.75 16.82 -0.57
CA ARG A 139 -0.06 17.45 0.49
C ARG A 139 -1.53 17.06 0.39
N LEU A 140 -2.08 17.06 -0.84
CA LEU A 140 -3.44 16.62 -1.10
C LEU A 140 -3.65 15.16 -0.69
N TYR A 141 -2.68 14.29 -0.99
CA TYR A 141 -2.76 12.87 -0.63
C TYR A 141 -2.80 12.69 0.89
N ILE A 142 -1.92 13.35 1.63
CA ILE A 142 -1.93 13.28 3.10
C ILE A 142 -3.25 13.82 3.65
N PHE A 143 -3.70 14.97 3.16
CA PHE A 143 -4.96 15.59 3.62
C PHE A 143 -6.16 14.66 3.41
N ASN A 144 -6.22 13.96 2.27
CA ASN A 144 -7.31 13.04 1.96
C ASN A 144 -7.17 11.68 2.68
N ALA A 145 -5.95 11.21 2.91
CA ALA A 145 -5.71 9.91 3.52
C ALA A 145 -5.97 9.89 5.04
N LEU A 146 -5.61 10.96 5.76
CA LEU A 146 -5.71 10.98 7.22
C LEU A 146 -7.12 10.75 7.76
N PRO A 147 -8.19 11.38 7.24
CA PRO A 147 -9.55 11.11 7.71
C PRO A 147 -9.98 9.64 7.50
N ILE A 148 -9.61 9.05 6.35
CA ILE A 148 -9.91 7.66 6.03
C ILE A 148 -9.22 6.73 7.05
N LEU A 149 -7.94 6.95 7.29
CA LEU A 149 -7.15 6.14 8.23
C LEU A 149 -7.66 6.29 9.67
N SER A 150 -8.01 7.50 10.10
CA SER A 150 -8.63 7.73 11.42
C SER A 150 -9.92 6.93 11.58
N GLN A 151 -10.80 7.00 10.58
CA GLN A 151 -12.05 6.24 10.58
C GLN A 151 -11.82 4.72 10.61
N MET A 152 -10.81 4.22 9.89
CA MET A 152 -10.46 2.80 9.89
C MET A 152 -9.97 2.34 11.26
N ILE A 153 -9.13 3.13 11.92
CA ILE A 153 -8.62 2.84 13.27
C ILE A 153 -9.77 2.84 14.28
N GLU A 154 -10.58 3.90 14.29
CA GLU A 154 -11.74 4.04 15.21
C GLU A 154 -12.76 2.91 15.05
N LYS A 155 -13.07 2.51 13.81
CA LYS A 155 -13.99 1.40 13.53
C LYS A 155 -13.48 0.08 14.09
N ARG A 156 -12.16 -0.13 14.07
CA ARG A 156 -11.56 -1.33 14.61
C ARG A 156 -11.58 -1.37 16.14
N GLU A 157 -11.37 -0.24 16.79
CA GLU A 157 -11.45 -0.16 18.27
C GLU A 157 -12.84 -0.48 18.83
N GLN A 158 -13.88 -0.43 17.97
CA GLN A 158 -15.27 -0.72 18.35
C GLN A 158 -15.65 -2.20 18.14
N GLN A 159 -14.76 -3.01 17.56
CA GLN A 159 -14.96 -4.45 17.32
C GLN A 159 -14.34 -5.29 18.43
#